data_bdd15a596e05f21a26b24f4daa4171e7
#
_entry.id   bdd15a596e05f21a26b24f4daa4171e7
#
_cell.length_a   1.000
_cell.length_b   1.000
_cell.length_c   1.000
_cell.angle_alpha   90.00
_cell.angle_beta   90.00
_cell.angle_gamma   90.00
#
_symmetry.space_group_name_H-M   'P 1'
#
loop_
_entity.id
_entity.type
_entity.pdbx_description
1 polymer ?
#
loop_
_entity_poly.entity_id
_entity_poly.type
_entity_poly.pdbx_seq_one_letter_code
_entity_poly.pdbx_strand_id
1 'polypeptide(L)'
;MATVILEPTGRCGWDKPVRITVRGLSPGQPVTLRASLRDEKGALFRARARYQADAGGLLDLARAPALGGSFTGLEPMGLLWALEPEKPFWRFVKRDVKTPFAVELEVFEGLEPDIGRVLSRTVLERDFLRPGMRRVPVRSGRVRGTLFLPPGPGPFPGIIDIFGIGGGLLEYRASLLAGHGFATLALAYYNFEDLPEELDSIDLTYFEEAVCYMLQHSQVKGPGIGLLGISLGADICLSMASFLKNISATVSINGSGLSGNKPIYYKQTCIPSLGYDLRRIKVTFSGLLDIVDTRNDTVGGYENPSMIPIEKAQGPILFIVGQDDHNWRSELYAQIASERLQAHGKEKLKIISYPGTGHYIEPPYFPLCPASVHKLLNKPVLWGGEPRAHSKAQEDAWKQILTFFCKHLGGPQNIASPKL
;
A
#
# COMPACT_ATOMS: atom_id res chain seq x y z
N MET A 1 6.04 8.25 38.73
CA MET A 1 5.94 7.00 37.94
C MET A 1 5.71 7.39 36.50
N ALA A 2 6.53 6.88 35.59
CA ALA A 2 6.40 7.18 34.16
C ALA A 2 5.10 6.59 33.60
N THR A 3 4.41 7.35 32.76
CA THR A 3 3.13 6.96 32.15
C THR A 3 3.11 7.35 30.67
N VAL A 4 2.80 6.40 29.80
CA VAL A 4 2.57 6.66 28.38
C VAL A 4 1.13 7.09 28.15
N ILE A 5 0.95 8.19 27.40
CA ILE A 5 -0.34 8.74 27.01
C ILE A 5 -0.45 8.69 25.50
N LEU A 6 -1.54 8.16 24.99
CA LEU A 6 -1.86 8.03 23.57
C LEU A 6 -3.04 8.95 23.22
N GLU A 7 -2.91 9.72 22.14
CA GLU A 7 -3.98 10.58 21.60
C GLU A 7 -4.16 10.31 20.10
N PRO A 8 -5.32 9.78 19.68
CA PRO A 8 -6.50 9.46 20.48
C PRO A 8 -6.28 8.28 21.43
N THR A 9 -7.03 8.27 22.55
CA THR A 9 -7.04 7.15 23.48
C THR A 9 -7.78 5.95 22.89
N GLY A 10 -7.33 4.74 23.25
CA GLY A 10 -7.94 3.50 22.77
C GLY A 10 -7.57 3.15 21.34
N ARG A 11 -8.53 2.55 20.61
CA ARG A 11 -8.34 2.11 19.24
C ARG A 11 -8.43 3.26 18.25
N CYS A 12 -7.55 3.24 17.25
CA CYS A 12 -7.64 4.15 16.10
C CYS A 12 -7.24 3.42 14.81
N GLY A 13 -7.67 3.95 13.65
CA GLY A 13 -7.34 3.37 12.36
C GLY A 13 -5.83 3.32 12.13
N TRP A 14 -5.35 2.28 11.45
CA TRP A 14 -3.92 2.13 11.16
C TRP A 14 -3.34 3.35 10.43
N ASP A 15 -4.05 3.91 9.48
CA ASP A 15 -3.66 5.04 8.66
C ASP A 15 -3.85 6.42 9.31
N LYS A 16 -4.16 6.45 10.61
CA LYS A 16 -4.30 7.70 11.37
C LYS A 16 -3.07 7.96 12.21
N PRO A 17 -2.63 9.22 12.34
CA PRO A 17 -1.55 9.55 13.25
C PRO A 17 -1.99 9.30 14.70
N VAL A 18 -1.02 9.01 15.57
CA VAL A 18 -1.19 8.94 17.01
C VAL A 18 -0.11 9.77 17.68
N ARG A 19 -0.49 10.61 18.63
CA ARG A 19 0.48 11.31 19.47
C ARG A 19 0.85 10.44 20.65
N ILE A 20 2.14 10.26 20.85
CA ILE A 20 2.71 9.48 21.96
C ILE A 20 3.43 10.45 22.89
N THR A 21 3.04 10.45 24.16
CA THR A 21 3.64 11.30 25.20
C THR A 21 4.01 10.45 26.41
N VAL A 22 5.17 10.66 27.01
CA VAL A 22 5.56 10.04 28.28
C VAL A 22 5.68 11.12 29.33
N ARG A 23 4.95 10.97 30.44
CA ARG A 23 4.95 11.88 31.59
C ARG A 23 5.58 11.21 32.80
N GLY A 24 6.01 12.02 33.77
CA GLY A 24 6.54 11.53 35.04
C GLY A 24 7.97 11.00 34.98
N LEU A 25 8.73 11.44 33.95
CA LEU A 25 10.17 11.25 33.87
C LEU A 25 10.89 12.32 34.72
N SER A 26 12.17 12.10 35.03
CA SER A 26 13.01 13.15 35.59
C SER A 26 13.39 14.18 34.52
N PRO A 27 13.63 15.45 34.88
CA PRO A 27 14.14 16.45 33.94
C PRO A 27 15.40 15.95 33.22
N GLY A 28 15.35 16.02 31.87
CA GLY A 28 16.50 15.58 31.06
C GLY A 28 16.78 14.07 31.08
N GLN A 29 15.86 13.25 31.59
CA GLN A 29 16.09 11.80 31.70
C GLN A 29 16.24 11.16 30.33
N PRO A 30 17.35 10.41 30.08
CA PRO A 30 17.50 9.60 28.90
C PRO A 30 16.59 8.35 28.98
N VAL A 31 15.88 8.03 27.91
CA VAL A 31 15.00 6.86 27.80
C VAL A 31 15.07 6.25 26.41
N THR A 32 14.76 4.97 26.34
CA THR A 32 14.54 4.28 25.06
C THR A 32 13.09 3.82 24.98
N LEU A 33 12.43 4.12 23.89
CA LEU A 33 11.12 3.56 23.55
C LEU A 33 11.28 2.40 22.58
N ARG A 34 10.57 1.32 22.84
CA ARG A 34 10.50 0.15 21.96
C ARG A 34 9.05 -0.12 21.58
N ALA A 35 8.79 -0.29 20.30
CA ALA A 35 7.56 -0.82 19.77
C ALA A 35 7.75 -2.29 19.36
N SER A 36 6.82 -3.15 19.68
CA SER A 36 6.82 -4.56 19.30
C SER A 36 5.44 -4.97 18.82
N LEU A 37 5.40 -5.72 17.73
CA LEU A 37 4.15 -6.21 17.13
C LEU A 37 4.37 -7.63 16.61
N ARG A 38 3.40 -8.53 16.87
CA ARG A 38 3.33 -9.84 16.22
C ARG A 38 2.24 -9.85 15.17
N ASP A 39 2.59 -10.30 13.96
CA ASP A 39 1.58 -10.53 12.93
C ASP A 39 0.77 -11.82 13.19
N GLU A 40 -0.25 -12.06 12.38
CA GLU A 40 -1.14 -13.23 12.55
C GLU A 40 -0.45 -14.58 12.28
N LYS A 41 0.76 -14.56 11.72
CA LYS A 41 1.63 -15.75 11.56
C LYS A 41 2.70 -15.88 12.65
N GLY A 42 2.63 -15.01 13.67
CA GLY A 42 3.54 -15.02 14.81
C GLY A 42 4.89 -14.36 14.55
N ALA A 43 5.11 -13.77 13.37
CA ALA A 43 6.34 -13.04 13.09
C ALA A 43 6.42 -11.78 13.94
N LEU A 44 7.54 -11.59 14.62
CA LEU A 44 7.78 -10.45 15.49
C LEU A 44 8.46 -9.33 14.71
N PHE A 45 7.90 -8.13 14.85
CA PHE A 45 8.45 -6.87 14.33
C PHE A 45 8.80 -5.96 15.49
N ARG A 46 9.93 -5.27 15.42
CA ARG A 46 10.40 -4.33 16.45
C ARG A 46 10.96 -3.06 15.84
N ALA A 47 10.75 -1.95 16.57
CA ALA A 47 11.45 -0.69 16.38
C ALA A 47 11.86 -0.12 17.75
N ARG A 48 12.94 0.63 17.79
CA ARG A 48 13.39 1.32 18.99
C ARG A 48 13.92 2.70 18.67
N ALA A 49 13.75 3.64 19.59
CA ALA A 49 14.32 4.96 19.45
C ALA A 49 14.71 5.52 20.82
N ARG A 50 15.82 6.25 20.85
CA ARG A 50 16.39 6.89 22.03
C ARG A 50 15.94 8.33 22.10
N TYR A 51 15.57 8.78 23.28
CA TYR A 51 15.09 10.12 23.52
C TYR A 51 15.64 10.70 24.83
N GLN A 52 15.45 11.99 25.00
CA GLN A 52 15.69 12.70 26.23
C GLN A 52 14.44 13.49 26.61
N ALA A 53 14.00 13.34 27.87
CA ALA A 53 12.91 14.14 28.41
C ALA A 53 13.29 15.63 28.44
N ASP A 54 12.29 16.49 28.37
CA ASP A 54 12.49 17.92 28.50
C ASP A 54 12.80 18.33 29.95
N ALA A 55 12.99 19.64 30.20
CA ALA A 55 13.27 20.20 31.52
C ALA A 55 12.14 19.99 32.54
N GLY A 56 10.93 19.67 32.08
CA GLY A 56 9.75 19.35 32.91
C GLY A 56 9.55 17.86 33.14
N GLY A 57 10.40 17.00 32.60
CA GLY A 57 10.23 15.54 32.67
C GLY A 57 9.15 15.01 31.72
N LEU A 58 8.84 15.76 30.67
CA LEU A 58 7.91 15.37 29.61
C LEU A 58 8.69 14.91 28.38
N LEU A 59 8.24 13.84 27.75
CA LEU A 59 8.68 13.43 26.43
C LEU A 59 7.45 13.39 25.50
N ASP A 60 7.41 14.29 24.51
CA ASP A 60 6.39 14.35 23.49
C ASP A 60 7.01 14.05 22.12
N LEU A 61 6.68 12.90 21.51
CA LEU A 61 7.26 12.46 20.26
C LEU A 61 6.90 13.37 19.07
N ALA A 62 5.89 14.21 19.20
CA ALA A 62 5.56 15.22 18.19
C ALA A 62 6.55 16.40 18.18
N ARG A 63 7.36 16.55 19.24
CA ARG A 63 8.29 17.67 19.42
C ARG A 63 9.73 17.24 19.70
N ALA A 64 9.91 16.05 20.28
CA ALA A 64 11.23 15.54 20.66
C ALA A 64 11.84 14.73 19.51
N PRO A 65 13.02 15.10 18.99
CA PRO A 65 13.71 14.29 18.02
C PRO A 65 14.28 13.02 18.65
N ALA A 66 14.22 11.91 17.91
CA ALA A 66 14.93 10.69 18.27
C ALA A 66 16.45 10.90 18.11
N LEU A 67 17.20 10.50 19.11
CA LEU A 67 18.67 10.63 19.16
C LEU A 67 19.37 9.47 18.45
N GLY A 68 18.64 8.38 18.16
CA GLY A 68 19.17 7.19 17.51
C GLY A 68 18.26 5.98 17.73
N GLY A 69 18.66 4.85 17.18
CA GLY A 69 17.89 3.62 17.18
C GLY A 69 17.51 3.21 15.76
N SER A 70 16.27 2.79 15.55
CA SER A 70 15.74 2.44 14.22
C SER A 70 15.61 3.67 13.31
N PHE A 71 15.60 4.87 13.85
CA PHE A 71 15.53 6.14 13.13
C PHE A 71 16.11 7.29 13.97
N THR A 72 16.28 8.47 13.37
CA THR A 72 16.76 9.70 14.02
C THR A 72 15.89 10.88 13.62
N GLY A 73 15.95 11.97 14.40
CA GLY A 73 15.25 13.21 14.11
C GLY A 73 13.79 13.21 14.54
N LEU A 74 13.06 14.22 14.09
CA LEU A 74 11.66 14.40 14.46
C LEU A 74 10.74 13.50 13.59
N GLU A 75 10.38 12.36 14.15
CA GLU A 75 9.56 11.34 13.50
C GLU A 75 8.48 10.81 14.45
N PRO A 76 7.35 11.51 14.61
CA PRO A 76 6.30 11.13 15.56
C PRO A 76 5.76 9.71 15.38
N MET A 77 5.71 9.20 14.13
CA MET A 77 5.23 7.87 13.79
C MET A 77 6.36 6.85 13.53
N GLY A 78 7.60 7.23 13.84
CA GLY A 78 8.79 6.41 13.56
C GLY A 78 8.74 5.02 14.17
N LEU A 79 8.18 4.88 15.36
CA LEU A 79 8.03 3.58 16.03
C LEU A 79 7.09 2.61 15.29
N LEU A 80 6.27 3.07 14.35
CA LEU A 80 5.47 2.22 13.48
C LEU A 80 6.16 1.98 12.14
N TRP A 81 6.51 3.02 11.41
CA TRP A 81 7.08 2.83 10.07
C TRP A 81 8.49 2.25 10.07
N ALA A 82 9.22 2.32 11.19
CA ALA A 82 10.55 1.72 11.33
C ALA A 82 10.53 0.30 11.93
N LEU A 83 9.36 -0.33 12.08
CA LEU A 83 9.27 -1.72 12.50
C LEU A 83 10.01 -2.63 11.51
N GLU A 84 10.88 -3.49 12.01
CA GLU A 84 11.63 -4.47 11.23
C GLU A 84 11.30 -5.89 11.71
N PRO A 85 11.14 -6.85 10.79
CA PRO A 85 10.91 -8.24 11.16
C PRO A 85 12.18 -8.88 11.72
N GLU A 86 12.07 -9.67 12.77
CA GLU A 86 13.16 -10.53 13.23
C GLU A 86 13.46 -11.66 12.25
N LYS A 87 12.43 -12.14 11.55
CA LYS A 87 12.57 -13.15 10.50
C LYS A 87 13.00 -12.50 9.20
N PRO A 88 14.17 -12.87 8.62
CA PRO A 88 14.64 -12.26 7.37
C PRO A 88 13.63 -12.38 6.23
N PHE A 89 13.53 -11.34 5.42
CA PHE A 89 12.70 -11.30 4.21
C PHE A 89 11.20 -11.51 4.45
N TRP A 90 10.74 -11.28 5.67
CA TRP A 90 9.35 -11.37 6.04
C TRP A 90 8.63 -10.08 5.75
N ARG A 91 7.56 -10.13 4.93
CA ARG A 91 6.77 -8.95 4.60
C ARG A 91 5.72 -8.67 5.66
N PHE A 92 5.59 -7.41 6.04
CA PHE A 92 4.51 -6.94 6.91
C PHE A 92 3.19 -6.92 6.14
N VAL A 93 2.22 -7.71 6.57
CA VAL A 93 0.89 -7.81 5.94
C VAL A 93 -0.17 -7.96 7.03
N LYS A 94 -1.26 -7.20 6.91
CA LYS A 94 -2.47 -7.43 7.75
C LYS A 94 -3.36 -8.46 7.06
N ARG A 95 -3.51 -9.62 7.68
CA ARG A 95 -4.27 -10.73 7.10
C ARG A 95 -5.71 -10.78 7.57
N ASP A 96 -5.95 -10.53 8.85
CA ASP A 96 -7.30 -10.46 9.42
C ASP A 96 -7.65 -9.02 9.81
N VAL A 97 -8.44 -8.35 8.99
CA VAL A 97 -8.86 -6.95 9.23
C VAL A 97 -9.88 -6.81 10.37
N LYS A 98 -10.49 -7.91 10.83
CA LYS A 98 -11.49 -7.89 11.90
C LYS A 98 -10.85 -7.70 13.28
N THR A 99 -9.59 -8.04 13.43
CA THR A 99 -8.83 -7.87 14.66
C THR A 99 -7.79 -6.76 14.50
N PRO A 100 -7.55 -5.90 15.50
CA PRO A 100 -6.52 -4.87 15.41
C PRO A 100 -5.13 -5.47 15.44
N PHE A 101 -4.13 -4.72 14.95
CA PHE A 101 -2.76 -4.94 15.39
C PHE A 101 -2.59 -4.33 16.79
N ALA A 102 -2.03 -5.11 17.70
CA ALA A 102 -1.65 -4.68 19.04
C ALA A 102 -0.14 -4.36 19.04
N VAL A 103 0.18 -3.07 19.10
CA VAL A 103 1.56 -2.60 19.20
C VAL A 103 1.90 -2.36 20.67
N GLU A 104 2.74 -3.19 21.24
CA GLU A 104 3.24 -2.99 22.60
C GLU A 104 4.30 -1.88 22.57
N LEU A 105 4.08 -0.86 23.39
CA LEU A 105 5.02 0.25 23.60
C LEU A 105 5.59 0.16 25.00
N GLU A 106 6.92 0.12 25.08
CA GLU A 106 7.67 0.06 26.34
C GLU A 106 8.63 1.25 26.44
N VAL A 107 8.73 1.81 27.63
CA VAL A 107 9.70 2.87 27.98
C VAL A 107 10.75 2.27 28.90
N PHE A 108 11.99 2.30 28.49
CA PHE A 108 13.14 1.82 29.26
C PHE A 108 13.95 2.99 29.78
N GLU A 109 14.48 2.83 31.00
CA GLU A 109 15.45 3.74 31.59
C GLU A 109 16.77 3.68 30.81
N GLY A 110 17.32 4.84 30.47
CA GLY A 110 18.60 4.94 29.77
C GLY A 110 18.51 4.71 28.26
N LEU A 111 19.68 4.66 27.63
CA LEU A 111 19.83 4.57 26.19
C LEU A 111 20.08 3.13 25.68
N GLU A 112 20.21 2.17 26.59
CA GLU A 112 20.46 0.76 26.31
C GLU A 112 19.28 -0.09 26.81
N PRO A 113 18.33 -0.46 25.93
CA PRO A 113 17.09 -1.12 26.34
C PRO A 113 17.28 -2.52 26.91
N ASP A 114 18.35 -3.20 26.51
CA ASP A 114 18.62 -4.58 26.96
C ASP A 114 19.14 -4.65 28.41
N ILE A 115 19.53 -3.51 28.99
CA ILE A 115 20.05 -3.36 30.35
C ILE A 115 19.12 -2.48 31.22
N GLY A 116 18.27 -1.67 30.56
CA GLY A 116 17.40 -0.70 31.22
C GLY A 116 16.18 -1.31 31.89
N ARG A 117 15.80 -0.72 33.04
CA ARG A 117 14.55 -1.06 33.72
C ARG A 117 13.36 -0.54 32.92
N VAL A 118 12.30 -1.34 32.78
CA VAL A 118 11.01 -0.90 32.21
C VAL A 118 10.36 0.12 33.15
N LEU A 119 10.17 1.34 32.70
CA LEU A 119 9.53 2.42 33.43
C LEU A 119 8.01 2.46 33.22
N SER A 120 7.56 2.11 32.01
CA SER A 120 6.15 2.09 31.64
C SER A 120 5.93 1.16 30.45
N ARG A 121 4.71 0.63 30.36
CA ARG A 121 4.26 -0.22 29.24
C ARG A 121 2.81 0.11 28.91
N THR A 122 2.48 0.14 27.62
CA THR A 122 1.10 0.29 27.13
C THR A 122 0.92 -0.45 25.81
N VAL A 123 -0.32 -0.62 25.38
CA VAL A 123 -0.67 -1.21 24.08
C VAL A 123 -1.40 -0.19 23.24
N LEU A 124 -0.93 0.01 22.02
CA LEU A 124 -1.58 0.80 21.00
C LEU A 124 -2.30 -0.15 20.03
N GLU A 125 -3.63 -0.16 20.08
CA GLU A 125 -4.44 -0.95 19.16
C GLU A 125 -4.75 -0.17 17.89
N ARG A 126 -4.45 -0.78 16.72
CA ARG A 126 -4.57 -0.17 15.40
C ARG A 126 -5.55 -0.98 14.53
N ASP A 127 -6.68 -0.36 14.24
CA ASP A 127 -7.79 -0.99 13.52
C ASP A 127 -7.64 -0.84 12.00
N PHE A 128 -8.13 -1.85 11.29
CA PHE A 128 -8.36 -1.83 9.85
C PHE A 128 -9.86 -1.80 9.54
N LEU A 129 -10.67 -2.50 10.31
CA LEU A 129 -12.13 -2.47 10.23
C LEU A 129 -12.67 -1.62 11.38
N ARG A 130 -13.12 -0.41 11.08
CA ARG A 130 -13.59 0.55 12.08
C ARG A 130 -15.06 0.26 12.49
N PRO A 131 -15.48 0.67 13.69
CA PRO A 131 -16.87 0.53 14.12
C PRO A 131 -17.86 1.11 13.11
N GLY A 132 -18.96 0.38 12.86
CA GLY A 132 -20.00 0.78 11.91
C GLY A 132 -19.73 0.43 10.45
N MET A 133 -18.51 0.05 10.10
CA MET A 133 -18.20 -0.50 8.77
C MET A 133 -18.74 -1.93 8.64
N ARG A 134 -19.09 -2.31 7.42
CA ARG A 134 -19.55 -3.67 7.10
C ARG A 134 -18.56 -4.36 6.19
N ARG A 135 -18.20 -5.58 6.56
CA ARG A 135 -17.39 -6.50 5.74
C ARG A 135 -18.31 -7.56 5.14
N VAL A 136 -18.45 -7.57 3.83
CA VAL A 136 -19.38 -8.46 3.11
C VAL A 136 -18.57 -9.38 2.17
N PRO A 137 -18.41 -10.66 2.50
CA PRO A 137 -17.82 -11.63 1.59
C PRO A 137 -18.60 -11.71 0.29
N VAL A 138 -17.90 -11.74 -0.86
CA VAL A 138 -18.50 -11.72 -2.18
C VAL A 138 -18.26 -13.04 -2.89
N ARG A 139 -19.36 -13.72 -3.24
CA ARG A 139 -19.42 -14.88 -4.12
C ARG A 139 -20.58 -14.68 -5.09
N SER A 140 -20.33 -13.95 -6.18
CA SER A 140 -21.34 -13.61 -7.18
C SER A 140 -20.83 -14.00 -8.56
N GLY A 141 -21.49 -14.95 -9.22
CA GLY A 141 -20.94 -15.57 -10.42
C GLY A 141 -19.53 -16.12 -10.15
N ARG A 142 -18.56 -15.71 -10.97
CA ARG A 142 -17.14 -16.06 -10.76
C ARG A 142 -16.45 -15.16 -9.74
N VAL A 143 -17.02 -14.00 -9.40
CA VAL A 143 -16.38 -12.98 -8.57
C VAL A 143 -16.15 -13.48 -7.14
N ARG A 144 -14.92 -13.36 -6.66
CA ARG A 144 -14.49 -13.70 -5.30
C ARG A 144 -13.75 -12.52 -4.69
N GLY A 145 -14.12 -12.18 -3.47
CA GLY A 145 -13.49 -11.07 -2.76
C GLY A 145 -14.27 -10.66 -1.51
N THR A 146 -14.05 -9.44 -1.09
CA THR A 146 -14.75 -8.84 0.06
C THR A 146 -15.11 -7.40 -0.26
N LEU A 147 -16.38 -7.05 -0.10
CA LEU A 147 -16.86 -5.67 -0.19
C LEU A 147 -16.86 -5.04 1.20
N PHE A 148 -16.14 -3.94 1.35
CA PHE A 148 -16.18 -3.11 2.54
C PHE A 148 -17.06 -1.90 2.31
N LEU A 149 -18.02 -1.71 3.20
CA LEU A 149 -18.95 -0.58 3.15
C LEU A 149 -18.68 0.37 4.31
N PRO A 150 -18.60 1.68 4.04
CA PRO A 150 -18.49 2.70 5.08
C PRO A 150 -19.64 2.65 6.07
N PRO A 151 -19.52 3.24 7.26
CA PRO A 151 -20.64 3.44 8.14
C PRO A 151 -21.66 4.41 7.53
N GLY A 152 -22.94 4.21 7.86
CA GLY A 152 -24.03 5.07 7.41
C GLY A 152 -24.87 4.51 6.26
N PRO A 153 -25.82 5.31 5.74
CA PRO A 153 -26.87 4.79 4.86
C PRO A 153 -26.46 4.59 3.40
N GLY A 154 -25.35 5.18 2.91
CA GLY A 154 -24.96 5.11 1.50
C GLY A 154 -25.97 5.76 0.53
N PRO A 155 -25.89 5.54 -0.78
CA PRO A 155 -24.83 4.80 -1.45
C PRO A 155 -23.49 5.56 -1.44
N PHE A 156 -22.39 4.81 -1.55
CA PHE A 156 -21.03 5.34 -1.47
C PHE A 156 -20.31 5.21 -2.82
N PRO A 157 -19.38 6.12 -3.14
CA PRO A 157 -18.53 5.96 -4.31
C PRO A 157 -17.79 4.62 -4.24
N GLY A 158 -17.76 3.89 -5.35
CA GLY A 158 -17.20 2.53 -5.41
C GLY A 158 -15.78 2.50 -5.95
N ILE A 159 -14.95 1.64 -5.36
CA ILE A 159 -13.58 1.35 -5.80
C ILE A 159 -13.38 -0.16 -5.84
N ILE A 160 -12.68 -0.66 -6.87
CA ILE A 160 -12.11 -2.01 -6.87
C ILE A 160 -10.62 -1.91 -6.59
N ASP A 161 -10.16 -2.66 -5.59
CA ASP A 161 -8.77 -2.73 -5.15
C ASP A 161 -8.12 -4.04 -5.58
N ILE A 162 -7.01 -3.97 -6.33
CA ILE A 162 -6.34 -5.11 -6.95
C ILE A 162 -4.86 -5.13 -6.59
N PHE A 163 -4.42 -6.21 -5.95
CA PHE A 163 -3.02 -6.46 -5.64
C PHE A 163 -2.26 -7.17 -6.77
N GLY A 164 -0.94 -7.33 -6.57
CA GLY A 164 -0.02 -7.86 -7.58
C GLY A 164 0.08 -9.39 -7.63
N ILE A 165 1.25 -9.86 -8.02
CA ILE A 165 1.51 -11.26 -8.38
C ILE A 165 1.43 -12.26 -7.22
N GLY A 166 1.29 -11.81 -5.98
CA GLY A 166 1.14 -12.70 -4.82
C GLY A 166 -0.11 -13.57 -4.87
N GLY A 167 -1.16 -13.12 -5.54
CA GLY A 167 -2.48 -13.79 -5.56
C GLY A 167 -3.15 -13.81 -4.19
N GLY A 168 -4.22 -14.58 -4.08
CA GLY A 168 -5.02 -14.66 -2.86
C GLY A 168 -5.88 -13.42 -2.65
N LEU A 169 -6.36 -13.23 -1.42
CA LEU A 169 -7.18 -12.08 -1.03
C LEU A 169 -6.46 -11.26 0.02
N LEU A 170 -6.18 -9.99 -0.28
CA LEU A 170 -5.67 -9.00 0.65
C LEU A 170 -6.75 -7.93 0.86
N GLU A 171 -7.15 -7.73 2.10
CA GLU A 171 -8.29 -6.89 2.46
C GLU A 171 -7.92 -5.55 3.09
N TYR A 172 -6.69 -5.38 3.59
CA TYR A 172 -6.33 -4.26 4.46
C TYR A 172 -6.44 -2.89 3.80
N ARG A 173 -6.05 -2.75 2.53
CA ARG A 173 -6.11 -1.47 1.82
C ARG A 173 -7.56 -1.09 1.49
N ALA A 174 -8.36 -2.04 1.05
CA ALA A 174 -9.79 -1.85 0.79
C ALA A 174 -10.55 -1.46 2.06
N SER A 175 -10.24 -2.12 3.18
CA SER A 175 -10.84 -1.78 4.49
C SER A 175 -10.50 -0.35 4.91
N LEU A 176 -9.25 0.08 4.77
CA LEU A 176 -8.85 1.45 5.08
C LEU A 176 -9.55 2.48 4.18
N LEU A 177 -9.68 2.20 2.88
CA LEU A 177 -10.43 3.07 1.95
C LEU A 177 -11.90 3.21 2.34
N ALA A 178 -12.53 2.12 2.79
CA ALA A 178 -13.91 2.18 3.29
C ALA A 178 -14.03 3.04 4.56
N GLY A 179 -13.00 3.08 5.40
CA GLY A 179 -12.91 4.00 6.52
C GLY A 179 -12.86 5.49 6.12
N HIS A 180 -12.59 5.77 4.85
CA HIS A 180 -12.61 7.11 4.24
C HIS A 180 -13.85 7.39 3.38
N GLY A 181 -14.86 6.53 3.42
CA GLY A 181 -16.15 6.77 2.78
C GLY A 181 -16.33 6.14 1.39
N PHE A 182 -15.48 5.20 0.99
CA PHE A 182 -15.56 4.50 -0.29
C PHE A 182 -16.04 3.06 -0.12
N ALA A 183 -17.11 2.65 -0.81
CA ALA A 183 -17.46 1.24 -0.93
C ALA A 183 -16.37 0.55 -1.75
N THR A 184 -15.55 -0.31 -1.11
CA THR A 184 -14.34 -0.84 -1.72
C THR A 184 -14.37 -2.35 -1.78
N LEU A 185 -14.25 -2.90 -2.99
CA LEU A 185 -14.12 -4.33 -3.24
C LEU A 185 -12.65 -4.73 -3.26
N ALA A 186 -12.23 -5.50 -2.25
CA ALA A 186 -10.97 -6.25 -2.31
C ALA A 186 -11.20 -7.46 -3.23
N LEU A 187 -10.61 -7.44 -4.42
CA LEU A 187 -10.86 -8.46 -5.45
C LEU A 187 -9.73 -9.49 -5.47
N ALA A 188 -10.09 -10.78 -5.29
CA ALA A 188 -9.22 -11.90 -5.61
C ALA A 188 -9.41 -12.28 -7.09
N TYR A 189 -8.36 -12.74 -7.75
CA TYR A 189 -8.45 -13.17 -9.15
C TYR A 189 -7.68 -14.47 -9.43
N TYR A 190 -6.87 -14.95 -8.52
CA TYR A 190 -6.30 -16.30 -8.52
C TYR A 190 -5.79 -16.69 -7.13
N ASN A 191 -5.53 -17.99 -6.92
CA ASN A 191 -5.03 -18.56 -5.65
C ASN A 191 -5.88 -18.15 -4.44
N PHE A 192 -7.20 -18.22 -4.61
CA PHE A 192 -8.18 -17.96 -3.55
C PHE A 192 -9.46 -18.78 -3.81
N GLU A 193 -9.91 -19.52 -2.80
CA GLU A 193 -11.09 -20.40 -2.86
C GLU A 193 -11.11 -21.29 -4.11
N ASP A 194 -12.15 -21.19 -4.93
CA ASP A 194 -12.36 -21.94 -6.17
C ASP A 194 -11.82 -21.25 -7.43
N LEU A 195 -11.10 -20.14 -7.28
CA LEU A 195 -10.36 -19.52 -8.38
C LEU A 195 -9.15 -20.38 -8.77
N PRO A 196 -8.61 -20.23 -10.00
CA PRO A 196 -7.40 -20.95 -10.42
C PRO A 196 -6.24 -20.76 -9.42
N GLU A 197 -5.51 -21.84 -9.14
CA GLU A 197 -4.34 -21.77 -8.25
C GLU A 197 -3.18 -21.00 -8.86
N GLU A 198 -3.04 -21.08 -10.19
CA GLU A 198 -2.01 -20.40 -10.96
C GLU A 198 -2.62 -19.41 -11.95
N LEU A 199 -1.86 -18.38 -12.27
CA LEU A 199 -2.24 -17.37 -13.23
C LEU A 199 -1.61 -17.68 -14.60
N ASP A 200 -2.38 -18.23 -15.54
CA ASP A 200 -1.90 -18.52 -16.89
C ASP A 200 -2.16 -17.36 -17.87
N SER A 201 -3.24 -16.66 -17.68
CA SER A 201 -3.62 -15.48 -18.45
C SER A 201 -4.48 -14.56 -17.61
N ILE A 202 -4.65 -13.33 -18.08
CA ILE A 202 -5.55 -12.34 -17.47
C ILE A 202 -6.73 -12.16 -18.40
N ASP A 203 -7.90 -12.68 -18.00
CA ASP A 203 -9.16 -12.54 -18.74
C ASP A 203 -9.97 -11.37 -18.16
N LEU A 204 -10.05 -10.27 -18.89
CA LEU A 204 -10.76 -9.07 -18.46
C LEU A 204 -12.26 -9.27 -18.31
N THR A 205 -12.85 -10.35 -18.86
CA THR A 205 -14.25 -10.64 -18.63
C THR A 205 -14.57 -10.97 -17.18
N TYR A 206 -13.62 -11.56 -16.44
CA TYR A 206 -13.72 -11.73 -14.99
C TYR A 206 -13.83 -10.39 -14.26
N PHE A 207 -12.96 -9.45 -14.63
CA PHE A 207 -12.94 -8.10 -14.02
C PHE A 207 -14.17 -7.27 -14.46
N GLU A 208 -14.70 -7.49 -15.65
CA GLU A 208 -15.97 -6.91 -16.10
C GLU A 208 -17.12 -7.37 -15.22
N GLU A 209 -17.17 -8.65 -14.83
CA GLU A 209 -18.16 -9.16 -13.87
C GLU A 209 -18.04 -8.46 -12.50
N ALA A 210 -16.81 -8.20 -12.03
CA ALA A 210 -16.60 -7.47 -10.79
C ALA A 210 -17.09 -6.01 -10.87
N VAL A 211 -16.88 -5.33 -12.00
CA VAL A 211 -17.43 -4.00 -12.26
C VAL A 211 -18.98 -4.04 -12.26
N CYS A 212 -19.57 -5.00 -12.94
CA CYS A 212 -21.02 -5.19 -12.96
C CYS A 212 -21.59 -5.45 -11.57
N TYR A 213 -20.93 -6.30 -10.77
CA TYR A 213 -21.31 -6.55 -9.39
C TYR A 213 -21.36 -5.26 -8.58
N MET A 214 -20.31 -4.45 -8.67
CA MET A 214 -20.24 -3.17 -7.95
C MET A 214 -21.37 -2.23 -8.36
N LEU A 215 -21.59 -2.04 -9.65
CA LEU A 215 -22.61 -1.12 -10.17
C LEU A 215 -24.05 -1.57 -9.89
N GLN A 216 -24.30 -2.87 -9.72
CA GLN A 216 -25.60 -3.42 -9.35
C GLN A 216 -25.85 -3.40 -7.85
N HIS A 217 -24.82 -3.19 -7.03
CA HIS A 217 -24.96 -3.18 -5.59
C HIS A 217 -25.63 -1.89 -5.09
N SER A 218 -26.70 -2.03 -4.31
CA SER A 218 -27.52 -0.88 -3.84
C SER A 218 -26.75 0.16 -3.02
N GLN A 219 -25.66 -0.23 -2.40
CA GLN A 219 -24.83 0.65 -1.58
C GLN A 219 -23.67 1.30 -2.35
N VAL A 220 -23.53 1.02 -3.66
CA VAL A 220 -22.52 1.59 -4.52
C VAL A 220 -23.13 2.65 -5.41
N LYS A 221 -22.55 3.86 -5.40
CA LYS A 221 -23.00 4.99 -6.21
C LYS A 221 -22.47 4.87 -7.63
N GLY A 222 -23.40 4.86 -8.61
CA GLY A 222 -23.03 4.95 -10.03
C GLY A 222 -22.83 6.39 -10.51
N PRO A 223 -22.60 6.60 -11.83
CA PRO A 223 -22.65 5.59 -12.91
C PRO A 223 -21.36 4.80 -13.12
N GLY A 224 -20.23 5.19 -12.53
CA GLY A 224 -18.95 4.52 -12.69
C GLY A 224 -18.22 4.33 -11.38
N ILE A 225 -17.14 3.57 -11.42
CA ILE A 225 -16.32 3.22 -10.27
C ILE A 225 -14.87 3.61 -10.48
N GLY A 226 -14.11 3.65 -9.37
CA GLY A 226 -12.67 3.80 -9.35
C GLY A 226 -11.93 2.46 -9.33
N LEU A 227 -10.69 2.47 -9.79
CA LEU A 227 -9.77 1.34 -9.72
C LEU A 227 -8.50 1.77 -9.00
N LEU A 228 -8.03 0.91 -8.10
CA LEU A 228 -6.73 1.06 -7.44
C LEU A 228 -5.95 -0.24 -7.59
N GLY A 229 -4.76 -0.16 -8.16
CA GLY A 229 -3.90 -1.32 -8.33
C GLY A 229 -2.44 -1.03 -8.03
N ILE A 230 -1.72 -2.07 -7.64
CA ILE A 230 -0.27 -2.03 -7.42
C ILE A 230 0.41 -3.12 -8.25
N SER A 231 1.55 -2.81 -8.88
CA SER A 231 2.34 -3.80 -9.62
C SER A 231 1.52 -4.43 -10.76
N LEU A 232 1.45 -5.77 -10.85
CA LEU A 232 0.56 -6.46 -11.79
C LEU A 232 -0.90 -6.00 -11.64
N GLY A 233 -1.37 -5.76 -10.43
CA GLY A 233 -2.70 -5.23 -10.18
C GLY A 233 -2.93 -3.85 -10.79
N ALA A 234 -1.89 -3.02 -10.85
CA ALA A 234 -1.94 -1.74 -11.55
C ALA A 234 -2.07 -1.92 -13.07
N ASP A 235 -1.33 -2.85 -13.66
CA ASP A 235 -1.44 -3.16 -15.09
C ASP A 235 -2.82 -3.75 -15.45
N ILE A 236 -3.40 -4.55 -14.56
CA ILE A 236 -4.78 -5.01 -14.70
C ILE A 236 -5.75 -3.82 -14.65
N CYS A 237 -5.61 -2.90 -13.70
CA CYS A 237 -6.45 -1.69 -13.61
C CYS A 237 -6.34 -0.82 -14.87
N LEU A 238 -5.13 -0.64 -15.41
CA LEU A 238 -4.91 0.10 -16.66
C LEU A 238 -5.60 -0.61 -17.84
N SER A 239 -5.55 -1.93 -17.88
CA SER A 239 -6.24 -2.73 -18.91
C SER A 239 -7.76 -2.62 -18.78
N MET A 240 -8.29 -2.70 -17.56
CA MET A 240 -9.72 -2.49 -17.29
C MET A 240 -10.17 -1.09 -17.74
N ALA A 241 -9.40 -0.05 -17.40
CA ALA A 241 -9.70 1.32 -17.82
C ALA A 241 -9.70 1.49 -19.35
N SER A 242 -8.86 0.71 -20.06
CA SER A 242 -8.71 0.79 -21.50
C SER A 242 -9.81 0.04 -22.27
N PHE A 243 -10.36 -1.02 -21.72
CA PHE A 243 -11.30 -1.92 -22.41
C PHE A 243 -12.71 -1.94 -21.83
N LEU A 244 -12.87 -1.71 -20.52
CA LEU A 244 -14.18 -1.81 -19.86
C LEU A 244 -14.89 -0.47 -19.81
N LYS A 245 -16.23 -0.53 -19.73
CA LYS A 245 -17.09 0.65 -19.55
C LYS A 245 -17.20 1.00 -18.05
N ASN A 246 -17.62 2.23 -17.78
CA ASN A 246 -17.98 2.70 -16.44
C ASN A 246 -16.78 2.75 -15.45
N ILE A 247 -15.58 2.93 -15.95
CA ILE A 247 -14.40 3.23 -15.14
C ILE A 247 -14.21 4.75 -15.12
N SER A 248 -14.44 5.34 -13.95
CA SER A 248 -14.43 6.80 -13.79
C SER A 248 -13.07 7.38 -13.39
N ALA A 249 -12.23 6.59 -12.75
CA ALA A 249 -10.91 7.02 -12.29
C ALA A 249 -10.03 5.80 -12.01
N THR A 250 -8.74 5.90 -12.31
CA THR A 250 -7.79 4.81 -12.10
C THR A 250 -6.52 5.30 -11.44
N VAL A 251 -6.08 4.61 -10.39
CA VAL A 251 -4.78 4.83 -9.74
C VAL A 251 -3.88 3.62 -9.99
N SER A 252 -2.72 3.88 -10.57
CA SER A 252 -1.67 2.90 -10.82
C SER A 252 -0.50 3.16 -9.89
N ILE A 253 -0.24 2.25 -8.96
CA ILE A 253 0.93 2.28 -8.09
C ILE A 253 1.99 1.35 -8.67
N ASN A 254 3.11 1.90 -9.09
CA ASN A 254 4.21 1.14 -9.68
C ASN A 254 3.75 0.15 -10.75
N GLY A 255 2.81 0.57 -11.59
CA GLY A 255 2.42 -0.16 -12.79
C GLY A 255 3.38 0.10 -13.94
N SER A 256 3.30 -0.72 -14.97
CA SER A 256 4.17 -0.60 -16.16
C SER A 256 3.46 -0.14 -17.42
N GLY A 257 2.15 -0.29 -17.50
CA GLY A 257 1.42 -0.08 -18.76
C GLY A 257 1.70 -1.14 -19.82
N LEU A 258 2.27 -2.27 -19.41
CA LEU A 258 2.63 -3.38 -20.29
C LEU A 258 2.03 -4.69 -19.76
N SER A 259 1.67 -5.58 -20.68
CA SER A 259 1.38 -6.98 -20.37
C SER A 259 2.71 -7.71 -20.11
N GLY A 260 3.18 -7.65 -18.85
CA GLY A 260 4.53 -8.11 -18.51
C GLY A 260 4.64 -9.63 -18.32
N ASN A 261 3.82 -10.18 -17.44
CA ASN A 261 3.97 -11.57 -16.97
C ASN A 261 3.15 -12.57 -17.75
N LYS A 262 1.92 -12.24 -18.08
CA LYS A 262 0.94 -13.13 -18.72
C LYS A 262 0.14 -12.35 -19.76
N PRO A 263 -0.29 -13.00 -20.85
CA PRO A 263 -1.11 -12.33 -21.85
C PRO A 263 -2.45 -11.86 -21.24
N ILE A 264 -2.94 -10.74 -21.76
CA ILE A 264 -4.22 -10.16 -21.35
C ILE A 264 -5.23 -10.38 -22.49
N TYR A 265 -6.37 -10.96 -22.14
CA TYR A 265 -7.46 -11.23 -23.07
C TYR A 265 -8.70 -10.41 -22.74
N TYR A 266 -9.31 -9.85 -23.75
CA TYR A 266 -10.67 -9.31 -23.68
C TYR A 266 -11.42 -9.58 -24.96
N LYS A 267 -12.42 -10.46 -24.90
CA LYS A 267 -13.20 -10.94 -26.06
C LYS A 267 -12.24 -11.49 -27.14
N GLN A 268 -12.16 -10.87 -28.29
CA GLN A 268 -11.29 -11.28 -29.41
C GLN A 268 -9.92 -10.61 -29.41
N THR A 269 -9.66 -9.72 -28.44
CA THR A 269 -8.40 -9.01 -28.34
C THR A 269 -7.46 -9.74 -27.39
N CYS A 270 -6.19 -9.87 -27.82
CA CYS A 270 -5.10 -10.38 -27.00
C CYS A 270 -3.95 -9.37 -26.99
N ILE A 271 -3.49 -9.01 -25.79
CA ILE A 271 -2.21 -8.31 -25.60
C ILE A 271 -1.19 -9.36 -25.18
N PRO A 272 -0.19 -9.67 -26.02
CA PRO A 272 0.78 -10.71 -25.72
C PRO A 272 1.66 -10.32 -24.52
N SER A 273 2.17 -11.31 -23.81
CA SER A 273 3.13 -11.11 -22.74
C SER A 273 4.46 -10.62 -23.27
N LEU A 274 5.04 -9.62 -22.57
CA LEU A 274 6.37 -9.07 -22.89
C LEU A 274 7.49 -10.09 -22.68
N GLY A 275 7.39 -10.91 -21.62
CA GLY A 275 8.40 -11.87 -21.23
C GLY A 275 9.62 -11.25 -20.51
N TYR A 276 10.48 -12.13 -20.05
CA TYR A 276 11.64 -11.80 -19.22
C TYR A 276 12.89 -12.53 -19.72
N ASP A 277 14.04 -11.88 -19.58
CA ASP A 277 15.35 -12.50 -19.77
C ASP A 277 16.04 -12.63 -18.39
N LEU A 278 15.98 -13.83 -17.82
CA LEU A 278 16.55 -14.13 -16.51
C LEU A 278 18.08 -14.00 -16.44
N ARG A 279 18.77 -13.96 -17.59
CA ARG A 279 20.22 -13.71 -17.65
C ARG A 279 20.58 -12.28 -17.25
N ARG A 280 19.62 -11.38 -17.23
CA ARG A 280 19.78 -9.99 -16.78
C ARG A 280 19.61 -9.80 -15.27
N ILE A 281 19.31 -10.87 -14.53
CA ILE A 281 19.28 -10.82 -13.06
C ILE A 281 20.67 -10.45 -12.56
N LYS A 282 20.73 -9.43 -11.72
CA LYS A 282 21.94 -9.04 -10.99
C LYS A 282 21.89 -9.61 -9.58
N VAL A 283 23.01 -10.07 -9.06
CA VAL A 283 23.12 -10.49 -7.67
C VAL A 283 23.81 -9.39 -6.90
N THR A 284 23.14 -8.87 -5.86
CA THR A 284 23.73 -7.85 -5.00
C THR A 284 24.85 -8.44 -4.14
N PHE A 285 25.66 -7.58 -3.54
CA PHE A 285 26.72 -8.01 -2.60
C PHE A 285 26.15 -8.82 -1.41
N SER A 286 24.91 -8.53 -0.99
CA SER A 286 24.19 -9.26 0.07
C SER A 286 23.52 -10.57 -0.39
N GLY A 287 23.66 -10.94 -1.65
CA GLY A 287 23.06 -12.17 -2.22
C GLY A 287 21.60 -12.02 -2.65
N LEU A 288 21.02 -10.81 -2.60
CA LEU A 288 19.67 -10.55 -3.12
C LEU A 288 19.68 -10.48 -4.63
N LEU A 289 18.58 -10.89 -5.25
CA LEU A 289 18.40 -10.75 -6.69
C LEU A 289 17.81 -9.39 -7.03
N ASP A 290 18.45 -8.63 -7.89
CA ASP A 290 17.90 -7.42 -8.49
C ASP A 290 17.38 -7.76 -9.89
N ILE A 291 16.08 -7.61 -10.08
CA ILE A 291 15.35 -8.01 -11.28
C ILE A 291 14.89 -6.83 -12.14
N VAL A 292 15.31 -5.62 -11.81
CA VAL A 292 14.85 -4.38 -12.47
C VAL A 292 15.01 -4.39 -13.98
N ASP A 293 16.08 -5.03 -14.50
CA ASP A 293 16.44 -5.05 -15.92
C ASP A 293 15.99 -6.32 -16.66
N THR A 294 15.20 -7.20 -16.02
CA THR A 294 14.87 -8.51 -16.61
C THR A 294 13.80 -8.47 -17.69
N ARG A 295 13.00 -7.42 -17.78
CA ARG A 295 11.94 -7.32 -18.79
C ARG A 295 12.49 -7.10 -20.20
N ASN A 296 11.81 -7.68 -21.20
CA ASN A 296 12.11 -7.51 -22.62
C ASN A 296 11.47 -6.24 -23.19
N ASP A 297 11.58 -5.13 -22.51
CA ASP A 297 10.93 -3.85 -22.83
C ASP A 297 11.70 -2.92 -23.77
N THR A 298 12.92 -3.30 -24.11
CA THR A 298 13.84 -2.47 -24.91
C THR A 298 13.54 -2.47 -26.41
N VAL A 299 12.55 -3.27 -26.85
CA VAL A 299 12.25 -3.46 -28.28
C VAL A 299 10.88 -2.87 -28.62
N GLY A 300 10.85 -1.95 -29.57
CA GLY A 300 9.62 -1.51 -30.24
C GLY A 300 9.02 -0.19 -29.79
N GLY A 301 9.53 0.49 -28.77
CA GLY A 301 9.01 1.80 -28.34
C GLY A 301 7.46 1.85 -28.26
N TYR A 302 6.83 2.79 -28.93
CA TYR A 302 5.36 2.92 -29.01
C TYR A 302 4.65 1.81 -29.78
N GLU A 303 5.36 1.00 -30.55
CA GLU A 303 4.83 -0.11 -31.35
C GLU A 303 4.93 -1.47 -30.65
N ASN A 304 5.36 -1.50 -29.38
CA ASN A 304 5.45 -2.74 -28.63
C ASN A 304 4.05 -3.38 -28.50
N PRO A 305 3.84 -4.61 -29.02
CA PRO A 305 2.52 -5.24 -29.02
C PRO A 305 2.01 -5.58 -27.61
N SER A 306 2.89 -5.60 -26.60
CA SER A 306 2.54 -5.84 -25.20
C SER A 306 2.06 -4.58 -24.45
N MET A 307 2.02 -3.42 -25.13
CA MET A 307 1.54 -2.18 -24.51
C MET A 307 0.02 -2.20 -24.31
N ILE A 308 -0.40 -1.83 -23.11
CA ILE A 308 -1.80 -1.60 -22.77
C ILE A 308 -2.23 -0.29 -23.44
N PRO A 309 -3.37 -0.27 -24.19
CA PRO A 309 -3.80 0.92 -24.93
C PRO A 309 -4.49 1.94 -24.02
N ILE A 310 -3.74 2.55 -23.11
CA ILE A 310 -4.25 3.46 -22.07
C ILE A 310 -4.90 4.72 -22.64
N GLU A 311 -4.60 5.09 -23.89
CA GLU A 311 -5.26 6.18 -24.62
C GLU A 311 -6.76 5.93 -24.87
N LYS A 312 -7.23 4.68 -24.72
CA LYS A 312 -8.65 4.32 -24.80
C LYS A 312 -9.39 4.56 -23.49
N ALA A 313 -8.69 4.78 -22.38
CA ALA A 313 -9.34 5.04 -21.10
C ALA A 313 -10.19 6.31 -21.16
N GLN A 314 -11.39 6.24 -20.57
CA GLN A 314 -12.34 7.37 -20.57
C GLN A 314 -12.10 8.30 -19.38
N GLY A 315 -11.73 7.76 -18.24
CA GLY A 315 -11.49 8.52 -17.02
C GLY A 315 -10.01 8.90 -16.82
N PRO A 316 -9.75 9.85 -15.90
CA PRO A 316 -8.40 10.24 -15.54
C PRO A 316 -7.61 9.08 -14.90
N ILE A 317 -6.31 9.11 -15.10
CA ILE A 317 -5.37 8.14 -14.53
C ILE A 317 -4.34 8.89 -13.70
N LEU A 318 -4.11 8.41 -12.48
CA LEU A 318 -3.02 8.86 -11.59
C LEU A 318 -1.96 7.77 -11.53
N PHE A 319 -0.73 8.11 -11.92
CA PHE A 319 0.44 7.25 -11.70
C PHE A 319 1.19 7.68 -10.44
N ILE A 320 1.40 6.73 -9.56
CA ILE A 320 2.24 6.86 -8.36
C ILE A 320 3.43 5.94 -8.53
N VAL A 321 4.63 6.48 -8.52
CA VAL A 321 5.84 5.74 -8.82
C VAL A 321 6.94 5.96 -7.80
N GLY A 322 7.65 4.89 -7.45
CA GLY A 322 8.88 4.94 -6.67
C GLY A 322 10.10 4.96 -7.58
N GLN A 323 10.99 5.94 -7.37
CA GLN A 323 12.21 6.08 -8.17
C GLN A 323 13.25 5.01 -7.88
N ASP A 324 13.17 4.37 -6.70
CA ASP A 324 14.05 3.28 -6.27
C ASP A 324 13.34 1.91 -6.36
N ASP A 325 12.41 1.77 -7.31
CA ASP A 325 11.75 0.50 -7.60
C ASP A 325 12.74 -0.46 -8.30
N HIS A 326 13.02 -1.60 -7.67
CA HIS A 326 13.89 -2.65 -8.18
C HIS A 326 13.17 -3.86 -8.77
N ASN A 327 11.83 -3.84 -8.79
CA ASN A 327 11.05 -4.84 -9.53
C ASN A 327 11.06 -4.55 -11.03
N TRP A 328 10.84 -3.27 -11.38
CA TRP A 328 10.96 -2.74 -12.73
C TRP A 328 11.10 -1.20 -12.74
N ARG A 329 11.33 -0.62 -13.90
CA ARG A 329 11.58 0.83 -14.08
C ARG A 329 10.28 1.64 -14.09
N SER A 330 9.59 1.69 -12.94
CA SER A 330 8.25 2.30 -12.82
C SER A 330 8.18 3.76 -13.29
N GLU A 331 9.21 4.57 -13.01
CA GLU A 331 9.25 5.97 -13.46
C GLU A 331 9.35 6.09 -14.98
N LEU A 332 10.20 5.30 -15.61
CA LEU A 332 10.32 5.24 -17.06
C LEU A 332 8.99 4.84 -17.71
N TYR A 333 8.32 3.83 -17.17
CA TYR A 333 7.04 3.38 -17.71
C TYR A 333 5.93 4.43 -17.56
N ALA A 334 5.90 5.18 -16.46
CA ALA A 334 4.96 6.28 -16.29
C ALA A 334 5.22 7.40 -17.30
N GLN A 335 6.48 7.71 -17.60
CA GLN A 335 6.86 8.67 -18.62
C GLN A 335 6.42 8.22 -20.02
N ILE A 336 6.70 6.97 -20.40
CA ILE A 336 6.24 6.37 -21.67
C ILE A 336 4.71 6.45 -21.79
N ALA A 337 3.99 6.13 -20.71
CA ALA A 337 2.53 6.23 -20.68
C ALA A 337 2.05 7.67 -20.91
N SER A 338 2.69 8.66 -20.31
CA SER A 338 2.38 10.08 -20.50
C SER A 338 2.62 10.53 -21.93
N GLU A 339 3.75 10.17 -22.52
CA GLU A 339 4.09 10.49 -23.92
C GLU A 339 3.08 9.86 -24.89
N ARG A 340 2.67 8.60 -24.63
CA ARG A 340 1.63 7.93 -25.43
C ARG A 340 0.30 8.65 -25.38
N LEU A 341 -0.17 9.07 -24.21
CA LEU A 341 -1.41 9.83 -24.08
C LEU A 341 -1.34 11.15 -24.85
N GLN A 342 -0.25 11.88 -24.75
CA GLN A 342 -0.03 13.13 -25.50
C GLN A 342 -0.03 12.90 -27.01
N ALA A 343 0.62 11.84 -27.49
CA ALA A 343 0.65 11.48 -28.90
C ALA A 343 -0.74 11.17 -29.47
N HIS A 344 -1.70 10.76 -28.63
CA HIS A 344 -3.09 10.51 -28.99
C HIS A 344 -4.04 11.68 -28.68
N GLY A 345 -3.49 12.88 -28.41
CA GLY A 345 -4.30 14.08 -28.13
C GLY A 345 -5.06 14.05 -26.82
N LYS A 346 -4.65 13.20 -25.87
CA LYS A 346 -5.18 13.17 -24.52
C LYS A 346 -4.44 14.15 -23.63
N GLU A 347 -5.11 14.55 -22.53
CA GLU A 347 -4.45 15.38 -21.50
C GLU A 347 -3.24 14.64 -20.90
N LYS A 348 -2.28 15.43 -20.46
CA LYS A 348 -1.09 14.92 -19.78
C LYS A 348 -1.49 14.15 -18.53
N LEU A 349 -0.94 12.96 -18.39
CA LEU A 349 -1.10 12.11 -17.23
C LEU A 349 -0.58 12.79 -15.96
N LYS A 350 -1.31 12.65 -14.86
CA LYS A 350 -0.77 13.04 -13.56
C LYS A 350 0.15 11.95 -13.05
N ILE A 351 1.44 12.28 -12.93
CA ILE A 351 2.48 11.42 -12.37
C ILE A 351 2.98 12.04 -11.07
N ILE A 352 3.02 11.25 -10.00
CA ILE A 352 3.68 11.63 -8.76
C ILE A 352 4.82 10.64 -8.54
N SER A 353 6.04 11.15 -8.58
CA SER A 353 7.27 10.37 -8.48
C SER A 353 7.99 10.68 -7.17
N TYR A 354 8.32 9.63 -6.41
CA TYR A 354 8.91 9.74 -5.08
C TYR A 354 10.34 9.23 -5.07
N PRO A 355 11.33 10.08 -4.70
CA PRO A 355 12.72 9.66 -4.55
C PRO A 355 12.86 8.68 -3.37
N GLY A 356 13.84 7.79 -3.42
CA GLY A 356 14.15 6.83 -2.36
C GLY A 356 13.00 5.87 -2.02
N THR A 357 12.06 5.68 -2.93
CA THR A 357 10.84 4.90 -2.71
C THR A 357 10.85 3.66 -3.58
N GLY A 358 10.65 2.50 -2.96
CA GLY A 358 10.70 1.19 -3.61
C GLY A 358 9.36 0.76 -4.20
N HIS A 359 9.29 -0.53 -4.54
CA HIS A 359 8.16 -1.12 -5.26
C HIS A 359 6.85 -1.16 -4.45
N TYR A 360 6.92 -1.52 -3.16
CA TYR A 360 5.75 -1.66 -2.30
C TYR A 360 5.39 -0.33 -1.62
N ILE A 361 4.63 0.52 -2.30
CA ILE A 361 4.04 1.73 -1.71
C ILE A 361 2.72 1.32 -1.06
N GLU A 362 2.75 1.21 0.26
CA GLU A 362 1.65 0.75 1.12
C GLU A 362 0.89 1.95 1.74
N PRO A 363 -0.23 1.73 2.43
CA PRO A 363 -0.83 2.76 3.27
C PRO A 363 0.14 3.34 4.30
N PRO A 364 -0.15 4.53 4.88
CA PRO A 364 0.73 5.17 5.86
C PRO A 364 1.15 4.26 6.99
N TYR A 365 2.37 4.45 7.48
CA TYR A 365 2.95 3.78 8.65
C TYR A 365 3.19 2.27 8.49
N PHE A 366 2.93 1.69 7.33
CA PHE A 366 3.42 0.35 7.00
C PHE A 366 4.96 0.37 6.94
N PRO A 367 5.62 -0.59 7.58
CA PRO A 367 7.06 -0.73 7.48
C PRO A 367 7.51 -1.01 6.04
N LEU A 368 8.65 -0.46 5.66
CA LEU A 368 9.28 -0.77 4.39
C LEU A 368 9.59 -2.27 4.30
N CYS A 369 9.29 -2.87 3.14
CA CYS A 369 9.77 -4.19 2.77
C CYS A 369 10.84 -4.03 1.67
N PRO A 370 12.14 -3.91 2.01
CA PRO A 370 13.19 -3.67 1.01
C PRO A 370 13.52 -4.91 0.20
N ALA A 371 13.23 -6.09 0.75
CA ALA A 371 13.47 -7.39 0.10
C ALA A 371 12.53 -8.46 0.69
N SER A 372 12.07 -9.36 -0.16
CA SER A 372 11.30 -10.56 0.26
C SER A 372 11.40 -11.66 -0.79
N VAL A 373 10.91 -12.85 -0.45
CA VAL A 373 10.87 -13.97 -1.39
C VAL A 373 9.87 -13.68 -2.50
N HIS A 374 10.34 -13.67 -3.74
CA HIS A 374 9.50 -13.49 -4.92
C HIS A 374 8.76 -14.78 -5.27
N LYS A 375 7.42 -14.70 -5.46
CA LYS A 375 6.58 -15.88 -5.68
C LYS A 375 7.02 -16.74 -6.86
N LEU A 376 7.38 -16.13 -7.99
CA LEU A 376 7.75 -16.88 -9.20
C LEU A 376 9.20 -17.40 -9.18
N LEU A 377 10.12 -16.68 -8.54
CA LEU A 377 11.54 -17.05 -8.50
C LEU A 377 11.89 -17.92 -7.30
N ASN A 378 11.03 -17.94 -6.28
CA ASN A 378 11.26 -18.61 -5.00
C ASN A 378 12.64 -18.26 -4.37
N LYS A 379 13.07 -17.04 -4.57
CA LYS A 379 14.33 -16.46 -4.08
C LYS A 379 14.07 -15.05 -3.53
N PRO A 380 14.88 -14.59 -2.57
CA PRO A 380 14.78 -13.22 -2.09
C PRO A 380 15.21 -12.25 -3.17
N VAL A 381 14.34 -11.27 -3.45
CA VAL A 381 14.57 -10.19 -4.40
C VAL A 381 14.57 -8.84 -3.71
N LEU A 382 15.28 -7.90 -4.30
CA LEU A 382 15.30 -6.51 -3.88
C LEU A 382 14.06 -5.78 -4.42
N TRP A 383 13.34 -5.07 -3.53
CA TRP A 383 12.23 -4.20 -3.90
C TRP A 383 12.62 -2.72 -3.89
N GLY A 384 13.72 -2.39 -3.22
CA GLY A 384 14.21 -1.03 -3.07
C GLY A 384 13.54 -0.25 -1.93
N GLY A 385 13.89 1.02 -1.85
CA GLY A 385 13.40 1.98 -0.87
C GLY A 385 14.39 2.29 0.25
N GLU A 386 14.36 3.56 0.68
CA GLU A 386 15.03 4.04 1.88
C GLU A 386 13.95 4.27 2.96
N PRO A 387 14.11 3.79 4.19
CA PRO A 387 13.02 3.72 5.17
C PRO A 387 12.27 5.03 5.40
N ARG A 388 12.98 6.14 5.59
CA ARG A 388 12.36 7.46 5.83
C ARG A 388 11.69 8.02 4.59
N ALA A 389 12.39 8.04 3.46
CA ALA A 389 11.86 8.55 2.20
C ALA A 389 10.63 7.75 1.77
N HIS A 390 10.70 6.43 1.87
CA HIS A 390 9.59 5.53 1.57
C HIS A 390 8.38 5.77 2.47
N SER A 391 8.58 5.96 3.78
CA SER A 391 7.50 6.28 4.71
C SER A 391 6.81 7.61 4.38
N LYS A 392 7.58 8.66 4.08
CA LYS A 392 7.04 9.96 3.65
C LYS A 392 6.26 9.83 2.34
N ALA A 393 6.76 9.04 1.40
CA ALA A 393 6.07 8.74 0.15
C ALA A 393 4.72 8.05 0.41
N GLN A 394 4.66 7.07 1.31
CA GLN A 394 3.41 6.39 1.66
C GLN A 394 2.36 7.35 2.25
N GLU A 395 2.76 8.24 3.15
CA GLU A 395 1.85 9.24 3.73
C GLU A 395 1.29 10.19 2.66
N ASP A 396 2.15 10.72 1.79
CA ASP A 396 1.71 11.62 0.73
C ASP A 396 0.92 10.90 -0.36
N ALA A 397 1.37 9.72 -0.80
CA ALA A 397 0.67 8.91 -1.80
C ALA A 397 -0.76 8.56 -1.35
N TRP A 398 -0.96 8.18 -0.09
CA TRP A 398 -2.28 7.92 0.46
C TRP A 398 -3.21 9.14 0.38
N LYS A 399 -2.69 10.29 0.77
CA LYS A 399 -3.41 11.57 0.65
C LYS A 399 -3.76 11.89 -0.80
N GLN A 400 -2.83 11.71 -1.73
CA GLN A 400 -3.06 11.93 -3.17
C GLN A 400 -4.12 10.97 -3.72
N ILE A 401 -4.10 9.70 -3.34
CA ILE A 401 -5.10 8.69 -3.73
C ILE A 401 -6.49 9.09 -3.25
N LEU A 402 -6.63 9.42 -1.97
CA LEU A 402 -7.91 9.84 -1.39
C LEU A 402 -8.44 11.11 -2.05
N THR A 403 -7.58 12.11 -2.26
CA THR A 403 -7.94 13.36 -2.94
C THR A 403 -8.39 13.11 -4.38
N PHE A 404 -7.68 12.26 -5.11
CA PHE A 404 -8.01 11.90 -6.48
C PHE A 404 -9.37 11.21 -6.59
N PHE A 405 -9.64 10.23 -5.75
CA PHE A 405 -10.94 9.55 -5.75
C PHE A 405 -12.08 10.46 -5.27
N CYS A 406 -11.87 11.30 -4.25
CA CYS A 406 -12.87 12.28 -3.85
C CYS A 406 -13.24 13.21 -4.99
N LYS A 407 -12.25 13.72 -5.74
CA LYS A 407 -12.46 14.61 -6.87
C LYS A 407 -13.25 13.95 -8.01
N HIS A 408 -12.94 12.69 -8.33
CA HIS A 408 -13.45 12.06 -9.55
C HIS A 408 -14.64 11.11 -9.31
N LEU A 409 -14.88 10.67 -8.08
CA LEU A 409 -15.99 9.78 -7.73
C LEU A 409 -17.04 10.48 -6.85
N GLY A 410 -16.80 11.71 -6.37
CA GLY A 410 -17.72 12.43 -5.52
C GLY A 410 -17.79 11.89 -4.09
N GLY A 411 -16.65 11.75 -3.44
CA GLY A 411 -16.54 11.40 -2.03
C GLY A 411 -16.69 12.61 -1.10
N PRO A 412 -16.62 12.41 0.24
CA PRO A 412 -16.70 13.48 1.21
C PRO A 412 -15.58 14.50 0.99
N GLN A 413 -15.97 15.78 0.84
CA GLN A 413 -15.02 16.87 0.51
C GLN A 413 -14.09 17.27 1.68
N ASN A 414 -14.26 16.68 2.86
CA ASN A 414 -13.47 16.97 4.04
C ASN A 414 -12.40 15.90 4.30
N ILE A 415 -11.38 15.85 3.47
CA ILE A 415 -10.11 15.29 3.89
C ILE A 415 -9.36 16.43 4.62
N ALA A 416 -9.84 16.78 5.80
CA ALA A 416 -9.11 17.65 6.69
C ALA A 416 -7.81 16.95 7.06
N SER A 417 -6.69 17.54 6.69
CA SER A 417 -5.40 17.14 7.27
C SER A 417 -5.54 17.29 8.78
N PRO A 418 -5.28 16.27 9.58
CA PRO A 418 -5.18 16.49 11.01
C PRO A 418 -4.02 17.48 11.21
N LYS A 419 -4.33 18.65 11.74
CA LYS A 419 -3.30 19.52 12.30
C LYS A 419 -2.74 18.79 13.50
N LEU A 420 -1.48 18.37 13.42
CA LEU A 420 -0.70 17.92 14.58
C LEU A 420 -0.35 19.13 15.46
#